data_8d0ad029df8790cbd26c856dfbde8511
#
_entry.id   8d0ad029df8790cbd26c856dfbde8511
#
_cell.length_a   1.000
_cell.length_b   1.000
_cell.length_c   1.000
_cell.angle_alpha   90.00
_cell.angle_beta   90.00
_cell.angle_gamma   90.00
#
_symmetry.space_group_name_H-M   'P 1'
#
loop_
_entity.id
_entity.type
_entity.pdbx_description
1 polymer ?
#
loop_
_entity_poly.entity_id
_entity_poly.type
_entity_poly.pdbx_seq_one_letter_code
_entity_poly.pdbx_strand_id
1 'polypeptide(L)'
;MNASDVQKLRELSIEGVACNLGMKVSRHKALCPFHGDRHPSLSFHVGRNVFRCFVCGAHGDTIALAMQALGVGFKEACRWLAEEYNVIVAHPALTDHSPALVSGAATASAFDATRYAKFFERPFLNAPAKAFLFGERRIDPRVVRWCRLTSWADRQGTPWLQIPYWDVDGRLIGVQNRRLGKGEGPRFMFPRGSQCRIYNLPVLKRLHEGEELWITEGASDCWAMLSSGKKAIAIPSATVLVPKDLEVLGSRNVSLHMSPDNDAPGERLFSQLKTLFPRLECHPLPEGVKDFGELWKRS
;
A
#
# COMPACT_ATOMS: atom_id res chain seq x y z
N MET A 1 0.65 -21.94 -8.94
CA MET A 1 0.19 -22.39 -7.62
C MET A 1 -0.68 -23.61 -7.82
N ASN A 2 -0.36 -24.71 -7.18
CA ASN A 2 -1.11 -25.96 -7.29
C ASN A 2 -2.25 -26.04 -6.25
N ALA A 3 -3.10 -27.08 -6.33
CA ALA A 3 -4.23 -27.25 -5.40
C ALA A 3 -3.78 -27.41 -3.93
N SER A 4 -2.63 -28.06 -3.70
CA SER A 4 -2.07 -28.24 -2.36
C SER A 4 -1.63 -26.91 -1.73
N ASP A 5 -1.06 -26.00 -2.52
CA ASP A 5 -0.67 -24.67 -2.04
C ASP A 5 -1.89 -23.83 -1.66
N VAL A 6 -2.93 -23.88 -2.47
CA VAL A 6 -4.21 -23.21 -2.17
C VAL A 6 -4.82 -23.74 -0.88
N GLN A 7 -4.74 -25.05 -0.67
CA GLN A 7 -5.27 -25.67 0.55
C GLN A 7 -4.51 -25.21 1.79
N LYS A 8 -3.17 -25.14 1.74
CA LYS A 8 -2.35 -24.60 2.86
C LYS A 8 -2.76 -23.16 3.23
N LEU A 9 -3.07 -22.32 2.23
CA LEU A 9 -3.51 -20.95 2.47
C LEU A 9 -4.93 -20.89 3.10
N ARG A 10 -5.80 -21.84 2.75
CA ARG A 10 -7.12 -21.97 3.37
C ARG A 10 -7.08 -22.46 4.81
N GLU A 11 -6.03 -23.17 5.19
CA GLU A 11 -5.80 -23.68 6.55
C GLU A 11 -5.20 -22.63 7.51
N LEU A 12 -4.78 -21.47 7.01
CA LEU A 12 -4.38 -20.35 7.85
C LEU A 12 -5.50 -19.93 8.78
N SER A 13 -5.19 -19.50 10.01
CA SER A 13 -6.22 -19.04 10.95
C SER A 13 -7.00 -17.86 10.39
N ILE A 14 -8.31 -18.02 10.23
CA ILE A 14 -9.20 -16.96 9.72
C ILE A 14 -9.15 -15.69 10.57
N GLU A 15 -9.03 -15.83 11.89
CA GLU A 15 -8.90 -14.70 12.80
C GLU A 15 -7.51 -14.08 12.75
N GLY A 16 -6.46 -14.89 12.56
CA GLY A 16 -5.10 -14.41 12.31
C GLY A 16 -5.06 -13.57 11.04
N VAL A 17 -5.65 -14.07 9.94
CA VAL A 17 -5.76 -13.33 8.68
C VAL A 17 -6.55 -12.03 8.87
N ALA A 18 -7.65 -12.05 9.62
CA ALA A 18 -8.42 -10.85 9.91
C ALA A 18 -7.59 -9.81 10.71
N CYS A 19 -6.81 -10.25 11.70
CA CYS A 19 -5.94 -9.38 12.49
C CYS A 19 -4.85 -8.74 11.59
N ASN A 20 -4.20 -9.51 10.72
CA ASN A 20 -3.17 -9.01 9.81
C ASN A 20 -3.75 -8.05 8.75
N LEU A 21 -5.03 -8.20 8.41
CA LEU A 21 -5.79 -7.25 7.59
C LEU A 21 -6.25 -6.00 8.37
N GLY A 22 -5.82 -5.85 9.64
CA GLY A 22 -6.11 -4.68 10.48
C GLY A 22 -7.45 -4.73 11.21
N MET A 23 -8.15 -5.86 11.21
CA MET A 23 -9.42 -6.02 11.94
C MET A 23 -9.16 -6.32 13.41
N LYS A 24 -9.88 -5.64 14.31
CA LYS A 24 -9.86 -5.96 15.74
C LYS A 24 -10.84 -7.09 16.04
N VAL A 25 -10.32 -8.30 16.16
CA VAL A 25 -11.13 -9.48 16.49
C VAL A 25 -11.29 -9.59 18.01
N SER A 26 -12.52 -9.72 18.47
CA SER A 26 -12.85 -9.98 19.88
C SER A 26 -14.04 -10.94 19.97
N ARG A 27 -13.90 -12.01 20.75
CA ARG A 27 -14.95 -13.04 20.93
C ARG A 27 -15.50 -13.57 19.59
N HIS A 28 -14.60 -13.88 18.66
CA HIS A 28 -14.90 -14.36 17.29
C HIS A 28 -15.75 -13.39 16.45
N LYS A 29 -15.65 -12.08 16.70
CA LYS A 29 -16.33 -11.03 15.96
C LYS A 29 -15.42 -9.84 15.69
N ALA A 30 -15.70 -9.11 14.60
CA ALA A 30 -15.07 -7.84 14.27
C ALA A 30 -16.08 -6.90 13.62
N LEU A 31 -15.73 -5.61 13.52
CA LEU A 31 -16.43 -4.70 12.63
C LEU A 31 -16.18 -5.14 11.19
N CYS A 32 -17.23 -5.15 10.38
CA CYS A 32 -17.12 -5.55 8.99
C CYS A 32 -16.45 -4.46 8.14
N PRO A 33 -15.36 -4.74 7.43
CA PRO A 33 -14.69 -3.73 6.60
C PRO A 33 -15.40 -3.48 5.26
N PHE A 34 -16.44 -4.27 4.93
CA PHE A 34 -17.09 -4.27 3.62
C PHE A 34 -18.33 -3.35 3.57
N HIS A 35 -18.76 -2.81 4.70
CA HIS A 35 -19.83 -1.81 4.81
C HIS A 35 -19.60 -0.90 6.03
N GLY A 36 -20.37 0.17 6.16
CA GLY A 36 -20.33 1.04 7.33
C GLY A 36 -20.91 0.33 8.55
N ASP A 37 -20.03 -0.30 9.35
CA ASP A 37 -20.42 -1.10 10.51
C ASP A 37 -20.16 -0.33 11.81
N ARG A 38 -21.16 -0.28 12.69
CA ARG A 38 -21.08 0.36 14.02
C ARG A 38 -21.04 -0.66 15.15
N HIS A 39 -21.44 -1.91 14.88
CA HIS A 39 -21.46 -3.01 15.83
C HIS A 39 -20.87 -4.25 15.19
N PRO A 40 -20.04 -5.05 15.88
CA PRO A 40 -19.37 -6.21 15.31
C PRO A 40 -20.34 -7.19 14.63
N SER A 41 -20.50 -7.08 13.31
CA SER A 41 -21.40 -7.90 12.49
C SER A 41 -20.67 -8.99 11.71
N LEU A 42 -19.33 -8.89 11.58
CA LEU A 42 -18.49 -9.93 11.00
C LEU A 42 -18.19 -10.99 12.06
N SER A 43 -18.64 -12.21 11.81
CA SER A 43 -18.45 -13.35 12.70
C SER A 43 -17.49 -14.36 12.10
N PHE A 44 -16.59 -14.93 12.93
CA PHE A 44 -15.62 -15.95 12.53
C PHE A 44 -16.03 -17.30 13.12
N HIS A 45 -16.08 -18.32 12.28
CA HIS A 45 -16.30 -19.69 12.71
C HIS A 45 -14.97 -20.45 12.67
N VAL A 46 -14.24 -20.44 13.79
CA VAL A 46 -12.89 -20.99 13.89
C VAL A 46 -12.82 -22.46 13.47
N GLY A 47 -13.78 -23.30 13.90
CA GLY A 47 -13.77 -24.73 13.57
C GLY A 47 -13.99 -25.05 12.08
N ARG A 48 -14.63 -24.16 11.32
CA ARG A 48 -14.78 -24.26 9.86
C ARG A 48 -13.83 -23.37 9.09
N ASN A 49 -13.10 -22.53 9.80
CA ASN A 49 -12.13 -21.55 9.26
C ASN A 49 -12.73 -20.61 8.22
N VAL A 50 -13.94 -20.07 8.50
CA VAL A 50 -14.69 -19.18 7.61
C VAL A 50 -15.19 -17.94 8.34
N PHE A 51 -15.48 -16.88 7.59
CA PHE A 51 -16.15 -15.69 8.11
C PHE A 51 -17.52 -15.50 7.45
N ARG A 52 -18.39 -14.77 8.14
CA ARG A 52 -19.68 -14.30 7.63
C ARG A 52 -20.09 -12.98 8.28
N CYS A 53 -20.42 -11.99 7.47
CA CYS A 53 -21.12 -10.80 7.91
C CYS A 53 -22.64 -11.01 7.81
N PHE A 54 -23.36 -10.79 8.91
CA PHE A 54 -24.81 -10.97 8.95
C PHE A 54 -25.59 -9.73 8.43
N VAL A 55 -24.89 -8.62 8.17
CA VAL A 55 -25.51 -7.39 7.65
C VAL A 55 -25.36 -7.30 6.14
N CYS A 56 -24.12 -7.36 5.60
CA CYS A 56 -23.90 -7.23 4.15
C CYS A 56 -23.82 -8.58 3.42
N GLY A 57 -23.88 -9.72 4.13
CA GLY A 57 -23.84 -11.05 3.53
C GLY A 57 -22.44 -11.50 3.08
N ALA A 58 -21.39 -10.71 3.23
CA ALA A 58 -20.03 -11.11 2.89
C ALA A 58 -19.63 -12.36 3.67
N HIS A 59 -19.07 -13.35 2.98
CA HIS A 59 -18.67 -14.62 3.58
C HIS A 59 -17.57 -15.28 2.76
N GLY A 60 -16.88 -16.25 3.36
CA GLY A 60 -15.85 -17.03 2.68
C GLY A 60 -14.80 -17.61 3.61
N ASP A 61 -13.73 -18.11 3.01
CA ASP A 61 -12.52 -18.61 3.64
C ASP A 61 -11.45 -17.50 3.80
N THR A 62 -10.26 -17.85 4.21
CA THR A 62 -9.10 -16.96 4.38
C THR A 62 -8.74 -16.23 3.09
N ILE A 63 -8.81 -16.92 1.94
CA ILE A 63 -8.49 -16.34 0.64
C ILE A 63 -9.59 -15.33 0.26
N ALA A 64 -10.86 -15.70 0.44
CA ALA A 64 -11.96 -14.79 0.16
C ALA A 64 -11.95 -13.55 1.05
N LEU A 65 -11.53 -13.69 2.33
CA LEU A 65 -11.35 -12.57 3.24
C LEU A 65 -10.26 -11.62 2.73
N ALA A 66 -9.10 -12.15 2.36
CA ALA A 66 -8.01 -11.37 1.82
C ALA A 66 -8.39 -10.68 0.50
N MET A 67 -9.05 -11.40 -0.42
CA MET A 67 -9.55 -10.82 -1.68
C MET A 67 -10.46 -9.62 -1.46
N GLN A 68 -11.44 -9.77 -0.56
CA GLN A 68 -12.44 -8.73 -0.31
C GLN A 68 -11.85 -7.56 0.47
N ALA A 69 -11.01 -7.82 1.47
CA ALA A 69 -10.41 -6.78 2.31
C ALA A 69 -9.34 -5.96 1.59
N LEU A 70 -8.54 -6.61 0.74
CA LEU A 70 -7.49 -5.95 -0.05
C LEU A 70 -8.01 -5.41 -1.39
N GLY A 71 -9.20 -5.86 -1.84
CA GLY A 71 -9.74 -5.48 -3.14
C GLY A 71 -8.95 -6.07 -4.32
N VAL A 72 -8.37 -7.25 -4.14
CA VAL A 72 -7.48 -7.92 -5.10
C VAL A 72 -8.08 -9.21 -5.65
N GLY A 73 -7.49 -9.72 -6.75
CA GLY A 73 -7.88 -10.99 -7.34
C GLY A 73 -7.37 -12.22 -6.56
N PHE A 74 -7.89 -13.41 -6.91
CA PHE A 74 -7.53 -14.68 -6.24
C PHE A 74 -6.02 -14.93 -6.19
N LYS A 75 -5.31 -14.76 -7.31
CA LYS A 75 -3.86 -14.99 -7.37
C LYS A 75 -3.07 -14.03 -6.47
N GLU A 76 -3.50 -12.78 -6.41
CA GLU A 76 -2.87 -11.73 -5.59
C GLU A 76 -3.14 -11.96 -4.10
N ALA A 77 -4.37 -12.31 -3.73
CA ALA A 77 -4.71 -12.66 -2.36
C ALA A 77 -3.94 -13.89 -1.87
N CYS A 78 -3.83 -14.93 -2.70
CA CYS A 78 -3.02 -16.10 -2.39
C CYS A 78 -1.53 -15.78 -2.24
N ARG A 79 -1.00 -14.90 -3.08
CA ARG A 79 0.38 -14.44 -2.96
C ARG A 79 0.58 -13.70 -1.65
N TRP A 80 -0.28 -12.73 -1.35
CA TRP A 80 -0.23 -11.98 -0.10
C TRP A 80 -0.28 -12.91 1.13
N LEU A 81 -1.20 -13.88 1.16
CA LEU A 81 -1.28 -14.85 2.24
C LEU A 81 -0.02 -15.72 2.36
N ALA A 82 0.53 -16.19 1.23
CA ALA A 82 1.75 -16.99 1.22
C ALA A 82 2.94 -16.23 1.81
N GLU A 83 3.06 -14.96 1.49
CA GLU A 83 4.12 -14.07 1.94
C GLU A 83 3.94 -13.68 3.40
N GLU A 84 2.75 -13.23 3.78
CA GLU A 84 2.45 -12.81 5.15
C GLU A 84 2.63 -13.95 6.18
N TYR A 85 2.36 -15.20 5.77
CA TYR A 85 2.46 -16.38 6.64
C TYR A 85 3.64 -17.28 6.32
N ASN A 86 4.59 -16.86 5.46
CA ASN A 86 5.75 -17.66 5.04
C ASN A 86 5.37 -19.08 4.54
N VAL A 87 4.24 -19.20 3.85
CA VAL A 87 3.81 -20.48 3.28
C VAL A 87 4.59 -20.73 1.97
N ILE A 88 5.45 -21.76 1.97
CA ILE A 88 6.17 -22.14 0.75
C ILE A 88 5.16 -22.69 -0.26
N VAL A 89 4.90 -21.92 -1.30
CA VAL A 89 4.08 -22.32 -2.45
C VAL A 89 5.01 -22.59 -3.64
N ALA A 90 4.81 -23.71 -4.34
CA ALA A 90 5.59 -24.03 -5.52
C ALA A 90 5.35 -23.00 -6.63
N HIS A 91 6.38 -22.24 -6.99
CA HIS A 91 6.33 -21.41 -8.18
C HIS A 91 6.49 -22.31 -9.41
N PRO A 92 5.55 -22.31 -10.38
CA PRO A 92 5.90 -22.81 -11.71
C PRO A 92 6.89 -21.81 -12.32
N ALA A 93 8.03 -22.34 -12.78
CA ALA A 93 8.99 -21.60 -13.57
C ALA A 93 8.26 -20.85 -14.70
N LEU A 94 8.69 -19.63 -14.97
CA LEU A 94 8.22 -18.81 -16.09
C LEU A 94 8.47 -19.57 -17.39
N THR A 95 7.47 -20.24 -17.91
CA THR A 95 7.41 -20.66 -19.30
C THR A 95 6.46 -19.73 -20.03
N ASP A 96 7.04 -19.08 -20.99
CA ASP A 96 6.47 -18.22 -21.99
C ASP A 96 5.28 -18.89 -22.70
N HIS A 97 4.08 -18.36 -22.52
CA HIS A 97 2.98 -18.64 -23.44
C HIS A 97 2.12 -17.38 -23.61
N SER A 98 2.13 -16.89 -24.82
CA SER A 98 1.21 -15.91 -25.39
C SER A 98 -0.25 -16.15 -24.97
N PRO A 99 -1.02 -15.10 -24.71
CA PRO A 99 -2.40 -15.24 -24.28
C PRO A 99 -3.30 -15.59 -25.45
N ALA A 100 -3.85 -16.81 -25.43
CA ALA A 100 -5.04 -17.11 -26.21
C ALA A 100 -6.23 -16.39 -25.57
N LEU A 101 -6.96 -15.64 -26.37
CA LEU A 101 -8.21 -14.98 -26.05
C LEU A 101 -9.24 -15.98 -25.51
N VAL A 102 -9.61 -15.88 -24.25
CA VAL A 102 -10.83 -16.46 -23.70
C VAL A 102 -11.70 -15.32 -23.17
N SER A 103 -12.74 -15.03 -23.93
CA SER A 103 -13.81 -14.13 -23.58
C SER A 103 -14.57 -14.67 -22.36
N GLY A 104 -14.70 -13.87 -21.30
CA GLY A 104 -15.62 -14.13 -20.20
C GLY A 104 -15.07 -14.01 -18.79
N ALA A 105 -14.25 -13.00 -18.50
CA ALA A 105 -13.95 -12.61 -17.12
C ALA A 105 -14.54 -11.21 -16.89
N ALA A 106 -15.34 -11.08 -15.84
CA ALA A 106 -15.80 -9.77 -15.37
C ALA A 106 -14.58 -8.87 -15.20
N THR A 107 -14.41 -7.90 -16.07
CA THR A 107 -13.31 -6.95 -16.11
C THR A 107 -13.25 -6.23 -14.75
N ALA A 108 -12.21 -6.47 -13.98
CA ALA A 108 -11.85 -5.56 -12.90
C ALA A 108 -11.80 -4.16 -13.54
N SER A 109 -12.72 -3.27 -13.15
CA SER A 109 -12.83 -1.96 -13.79
C SER A 109 -11.49 -1.25 -13.60
N ALA A 110 -10.86 -0.86 -14.71
CA ALA A 110 -9.64 -0.08 -14.70
C ALA A 110 -9.85 1.20 -13.88
N PHE A 111 -8.77 1.69 -13.26
CA PHE A 111 -8.83 2.96 -12.55
C PHE A 111 -9.20 4.09 -13.52
N ASP A 112 -10.30 4.76 -13.25
CA ASP A 112 -10.75 5.90 -14.05
C ASP A 112 -10.06 7.19 -13.56
N ALA A 113 -8.90 7.47 -14.14
CA ALA A 113 -8.11 8.66 -13.82
C ALA A 113 -8.87 9.97 -14.08
N THR A 114 -9.81 10.01 -15.04
CA THR A 114 -10.52 11.25 -15.45
C THR A 114 -11.38 11.80 -14.30
N ARG A 115 -11.91 10.93 -13.46
CA ARG A 115 -12.72 11.30 -12.28
C ARG A 115 -11.89 12.07 -11.23
N TYR A 116 -10.58 11.82 -11.19
CA TYR A 116 -9.69 12.32 -10.13
C TYR A 116 -8.72 13.39 -10.62
N ALA A 117 -8.33 13.39 -11.89
CA ALA A 117 -7.31 14.28 -12.45
C ALA A 117 -7.53 15.76 -12.10
N LYS A 118 -8.77 16.23 -12.23
CA LYS A 118 -9.17 17.63 -11.92
C LYS A 118 -8.81 18.09 -10.50
N PHE A 119 -8.79 17.17 -9.51
CA PHE A 119 -8.46 17.53 -8.13
C PHE A 119 -6.96 17.79 -7.96
N PHE A 120 -6.13 17.25 -8.84
CA PHE A 120 -4.68 17.40 -8.81
C PHE A 120 -4.15 18.47 -9.79
N GLU A 121 -5.00 19.00 -10.66
CA GLU A 121 -4.68 20.16 -11.51
C GLU A 121 -4.60 21.44 -10.68
N ARG A 122 -5.52 21.57 -9.72
CA ARG A 122 -5.58 22.71 -8.78
C ARG A 122 -5.70 22.19 -7.34
N PRO A 123 -4.60 21.67 -6.77
CA PRO A 123 -4.62 21.11 -5.43
C PRO A 123 -5.07 22.13 -4.39
N PHE A 124 -5.95 21.72 -3.49
CA PHE A 124 -6.43 22.51 -2.37
C PHE A 124 -6.21 21.76 -1.06
N LEU A 125 -5.79 22.46 -0.02
CA LEU A 125 -5.66 21.91 1.32
C LEU A 125 -6.60 22.61 2.28
N ASN A 126 -7.52 21.85 2.89
CA ASN A 126 -8.34 22.30 4.00
C ASN A 126 -7.52 22.47 5.29
N ALA A 127 -8.09 23.05 6.32
CA ALA A 127 -7.38 23.30 7.58
C ALA A 127 -6.82 22.02 8.24
N PRO A 128 -7.54 20.88 8.32
CA PRO A 128 -6.98 19.62 8.83
C PRO A 128 -5.79 19.09 8.03
N ALA A 129 -5.81 19.21 6.70
CA ALA A 129 -4.70 18.78 5.86
C ALA A 129 -3.46 19.66 6.05
N LYS A 130 -3.64 20.98 6.18
CA LYS A 130 -2.55 21.92 6.50
C LYS A 130 -1.94 21.61 7.87
N ALA A 131 -2.78 21.41 8.89
CA ALA A 131 -2.33 21.05 10.24
C ALA A 131 -1.52 19.74 10.24
N PHE A 132 -2.00 18.72 9.52
CA PHE A 132 -1.29 17.45 9.38
C PHE A 132 0.04 17.60 8.63
N LEU A 133 0.04 18.21 7.44
CA LEU A 133 1.23 18.29 6.60
C LEU A 133 2.28 19.24 7.18
N PHE A 134 1.89 20.46 7.55
CA PHE A 134 2.82 21.51 7.97
C PHE A 134 3.07 21.52 9.47
N GLY A 135 2.05 21.22 10.29
CA GLY A 135 2.17 21.19 11.74
C GLY A 135 2.71 19.86 12.26
N GLU A 136 1.97 18.76 12.02
CA GLU A 136 2.33 17.45 12.58
C GLU A 136 3.55 16.82 11.89
N ARG A 137 3.60 16.90 10.54
CA ARG A 137 4.63 16.23 9.74
C ARG A 137 5.80 17.14 9.32
N ARG A 138 5.67 18.45 9.46
CA ARG A 138 6.67 19.46 9.07
C ARG A 138 7.12 19.36 7.62
N ILE A 139 6.22 18.98 6.71
CA ILE A 139 6.55 18.79 5.30
C ILE A 139 6.74 20.14 4.62
N ASP A 140 7.81 20.26 3.83
CA ASP A 140 8.09 21.45 3.02
C ASP A 140 6.93 21.73 2.04
N PRO A 141 6.39 22.95 1.97
CA PRO A 141 5.35 23.32 1.01
C PRO A 141 5.72 23.04 -0.45
N ARG A 142 7.00 23.05 -0.81
CA ARG A 142 7.48 22.68 -2.16
C ARG A 142 7.25 21.21 -2.45
N VAL A 143 7.45 20.32 -1.45
CA VAL A 143 7.17 18.89 -1.55
C VAL A 143 5.69 18.63 -1.70
N VAL A 144 4.84 19.34 -0.94
CA VAL A 144 3.38 19.23 -1.04
C VAL A 144 2.90 19.59 -2.46
N ARG A 145 3.47 20.66 -3.05
CA ARG A 145 3.18 21.06 -4.44
C ARG A 145 3.70 20.04 -5.46
N TRP A 146 4.93 19.55 -5.27
CA TRP A 146 5.53 18.53 -6.13
C TRP A 146 4.67 17.27 -6.17
N CYS A 147 4.27 16.78 -5.01
CA CYS A 147 3.44 15.58 -4.86
C CYS A 147 1.98 15.81 -5.22
N ARG A 148 1.56 17.06 -5.51
CA ARG A 148 0.19 17.47 -5.83
C ARG A 148 -0.82 16.97 -4.78
N LEU A 149 -0.46 17.03 -3.49
CA LEU A 149 -1.35 16.60 -2.42
C LEU A 149 -2.55 17.53 -2.35
N THR A 150 -3.74 16.96 -2.27
CA THR A 150 -5.00 17.70 -2.15
C THR A 150 -5.86 17.12 -1.03
N SER A 151 -6.91 17.82 -0.63
CA SER A 151 -7.80 17.36 0.44
C SER A 151 -9.26 17.65 0.12
N TRP A 152 -10.12 16.87 0.74
CA TRP A 152 -11.57 17.02 0.66
C TRP A 152 -12.21 16.61 1.99
N ALA A 153 -13.50 16.84 2.14
CA ALA A 153 -14.30 16.30 3.23
C ALA A 153 -15.47 15.50 2.64
N ASP A 154 -15.78 14.36 3.24
CA ASP A 154 -16.93 13.58 2.85
C ASP A 154 -18.26 14.22 3.33
N ARG A 155 -19.37 13.56 3.03
CA ARG A 155 -20.72 14.08 3.40
C ARG A 155 -20.93 14.16 4.92
N GLN A 156 -20.15 13.41 5.69
CA GLN A 156 -20.15 13.43 7.15
C GLN A 156 -19.19 14.48 7.73
N GLY A 157 -18.48 15.22 6.86
CA GLY A 157 -17.48 16.20 7.26
C GLY A 157 -16.13 15.62 7.63
N THR A 158 -15.90 14.31 7.43
CA THR A 158 -14.61 13.67 7.70
C THR A 158 -13.57 14.21 6.74
N PRO A 159 -12.45 14.77 7.22
CA PRO A 159 -11.41 15.28 6.34
C PRO A 159 -10.51 14.15 5.82
N TRP A 160 -10.23 14.22 4.53
CA TRP A 160 -9.36 13.26 3.81
C TRP A 160 -8.24 13.99 3.09
N LEU A 161 -7.04 13.42 3.15
CA LEU A 161 -5.91 13.79 2.31
C LEU A 161 -5.87 12.83 1.12
N GLN A 162 -5.88 13.37 -0.10
CA GLN A 162 -5.73 12.59 -1.33
C GLN A 162 -4.27 12.60 -1.77
N ILE A 163 -3.74 11.42 -1.97
CA ILE A 163 -2.35 11.13 -2.32
C ILE A 163 -2.37 10.50 -3.71
N PRO A 164 -2.00 11.24 -4.77
CA PRO A 164 -1.99 10.70 -6.12
C PRO A 164 -0.77 9.83 -6.37
N TYR A 165 -0.97 8.72 -7.05
CA TYR A 165 0.08 7.87 -7.58
C TYR A 165 0.21 8.12 -9.08
N TRP A 166 1.40 8.49 -9.49
CA TRP A 166 1.74 8.80 -10.87
C TRP A 166 2.70 7.74 -11.41
N ASP A 167 2.56 7.37 -12.68
CA ASP A 167 3.60 6.60 -13.36
C ASP A 167 4.82 7.47 -13.66
N VAL A 168 5.86 6.88 -14.21
CA VAL A 168 7.10 7.60 -14.56
C VAL A 168 6.84 8.73 -15.57
N ASP A 169 5.80 8.61 -16.39
CA ASP A 169 5.41 9.61 -17.40
C ASP A 169 4.51 10.72 -16.84
N GLY A 170 4.13 10.62 -15.57
CA GLY A 170 3.25 11.58 -14.91
C GLY A 170 1.78 11.38 -15.24
N ARG A 171 1.36 10.17 -15.64
CA ARG A 171 -0.05 9.79 -15.75
C ARG A 171 -0.56 9.33 -14.40
N LEU A 172 -1.76 9.76 -14.04
CA LEU A 172 -2.40 9.33 -12.80
C LEU A 172 -2.83 7.86 -12.89
N ILE A 173 -2.28 7.01 -12.04
CA ILE A 173 -2.54 5.56 -12.02
C ILE A 173 -3.26 5.08 -10.78
N GLY A 174 -3.41 5.91 -9.77
CA GLY A 174 -4.13 5.59 -8.55
C GLY A 174 -4.23 6.77 -7.60
N VAL A 175 -5.10 6.61 -6.60
CA VAL A 175 -5.27 7.57 -5.52
C VAL A 175 -5.38 6.79 -4.21
N GLN A 176 -4.64 7.22 -3.21
CA GLN A 176 -4.81 6.80 -1.82
C GLN A 176 -5.46 7.95 -1.05
N ASN A 177 -6.57 7.67 -0.38
CA ASN A 177 -7.19 8.63 0.53
C ASN A 177 -6.81 8.28 1.96
N ARG A 178 -6.16 9.21 2.66
CA ARG A 178 -5.81 9.09 4.08
C ARG A 178 -6.79 9.91 4.91
N ARG A 179 -7.46 9.27 5.86
CA ARG A 179 -8.29 9.98 6.82
C ARG A 179 -7.43 10.83 7.75
N LEU A 180 -7.84 12.07 7.96
CA LEU A 180 -7.22 13.00 8.88
C LEU A 180 -8.03 13.05 10.19
N GLY A 181 -7.31 13.21 11.30
CA GLY A 181 -7.91 13.25 12.63
C GLY A 181 -8.29 11.88 13.20
N LYS A 182 -8.86 11.92 14.41
CA LYS A 182 -9.38 10.75 15.14
C LYS A 182 -10.80 10.46 14.66
N GLY A 183 -11.17 9.19 14.51
CA GLY A 183 -12.51 8.77 14.10
C GLY A 183 -12.57 7.28 13.81
N GLU A 184 -13.77 6.72 13.71
CA GLU A 184 -14.02 5.33 13.38
C GLU A 184 -13.88 5.06 11.88
N GLY A 185 -13.54 3.82 11.51
CA GLY A 185 -13.39 3.38 10.13
C GLY A 185 -11.95 3.37 9.62
N PRO A 186 -11.73 2.98 8.36
CA PRO A 186 -10.40 2.76 7.81
C PRO A 186 -9.58 4.06 7.75
N ARG A 187 -8.28 3.93 8.08
CA ARG A 187 -7.32 5.03 7.97
C ARG A 187 -7.03 5.38 6.51
N PHE A 188 -7.08 4.39 5.64
CA PHE A 188 -6.83 4.54 4.22
C PHE A 188 -7.98 3.98 3.39
N MET A 189 -8.30 4.64 2.28
CA MET A 189 -9.23 4.16 1.26
C MET A 189 -8.63 4.34 -0.13
N PHE A 190 -8.93 3.39 -1.00
CA PHE A 190 -8.43 3.36 -2.38
C PHE A 190 -9.62 3.32 -3.34
N PRO A 191 -9.73 4.23 -4.30
CA PRO A 191 -10.68 4.08 -5.41
C PRO A 191 -10.42 2.77 -6.15
N ARG A 192 -11.49 2.15 -6.63
CA ARG A 192 -11.42 0.89 -7.37
C ARG A 192 -10.45 0.99 -8.55
N GLY A 193 -9.58 -0.01 -8.70
CA GLY A 193 -8.58 -0.08 -9.75
C GLY A 193 -7.33 0.77 -9.52
N SER A 194 -7.22 1.50 -8.40
CA SER A 194 -6.01 2.28 -8.07
C SER A 194 -4.77 1.39 -8.01
N GLN A 195 -3.70 1.82 -8.71
CA GLN A 195 -2.40 1.15 -8.72
C GLN A 195 -1.44 1.92 -7.80
N CYS A 196 -1.45 1.58 -6.51
CA CYS A 196 -0.66 2.27 -5.48
C CYS A 196 0.56 1.41 -5.08
N ARG A 197 1.43 1.08 -6.03
CA ARG A 197 2.63 0.24 -5.82
C ARG A 197 3.85 1.06 -5.39
N ILE A 198 4.38 1.87 -6.31
CA ILE A 198 5.50 2.75 -6.03
C ILE A 198 4.99 4.19 -6.02
N TYR A 199 5.26 4.87 -4.92
CA TYR A 199 4.92 6.28 -4.80
C TYR A 199 6.03 7.17 -5.35
N ASN A 200 5.67 8.30 -5.97
CA ASN A 200 6.57 9.34 -6.49
C ASN A 200 7.50 8.88 -7.63
N LEU A 201 7.06 7.96 -8.49
CA LEU A 201 7.83 7.55 -9.69
C LEU A 201 8.31 8.71 -10.58
N PRO A 202 7.60 9.87 -10.73
CA PRO A 202 8.11 10.97 -11.53
C PRO A 202 9.47 11.52 -11.11
N VAL A 203 9.92 11.28 -9.87
CA VAL A 203 11.25 11.70 -9.39
C VAL A 203 12.37 11.04 -10.21
N LEU A 204 12.13 9.85 -10.78
CA LEU A 204 13.11 9.13 -11.58
C LEU A 204 13.55 9.92 -12.81
N LYS A 205 12.68 10.79 -13.38
CA LYS A 205 13.05 11.68 -14.48
C LYS A 205 13.95 12.86 -14.08
N ARG A 206 14.08 13.08 -12.77
CA ARG A 206 14.92 14.14 -12.20
C ARG A 206 16.25 13.62 -11.67
N LEU A 207 16.47 12.31 -11.77
CA LEU A 207 17.73 11.69 -11.38
C LEU A 207 18.75 11.81 -12.51
N HIS A 208 19.96 12.19 -12.15
CA HIS A 208 21.14 12.12 -12.98
C HIS A 208 21.95 10.86 -12.65
N GLU A 209 22.85 10.48 -13.52
CA GLU A 209 23.76 9.36 -13.32
C GLU A 209 24.61 9.58 -12.06
N GLY A 210 24.73 8.53 -11.23
CA GLY A 210 25.49 8.58 -9.98
C GLY A 210 24.76 9.22 -8.80
N GLU A 211 23.54 9.74 -8.97
CA GLU A 211 22.77 10.28 -7.85
C GLU A 211 22.15 9.21 -6.95
N GLU A 212 21.82 9.62 -5.74
CA GLU A 212 21.14 8.78 -4.74
C GLU A 212 19.62 8.78 -4.96
N LEU A 213 19.01 7.60 -4.92
CA LEU A 213 17.58 7.40 -4.80
C LEU A 213 17.26 6.71 -3.48
N TRP A 214 16.50 7.40 -2.64
CA TRP A 214 16.10 6.87 -1.34
C TRP A 214 14.75 6.14 -1.42
N ILE A 215 14.67 4.99 -0.76
CA ILE A 215 13.46 4.18 -0.65
C ILE A 215 12.92 4.30 0.77
N THR A 216 11.63 4.55 0.91
CA THR A 216 10.90 4.57 2.18
C THR A 216 9.71 3.61 2.10
N GLU A 217 9.12 3.24 3.24
CA GLU A 217 7.96 2.35 3.26
C GLU A 217 6.67 3.07 2.92
N GLY A 218 6.48 4.25 3.47
CA GLY A 218 5.26 5.02 3.34
C GLY A 218 5.41 6.34 2.57
N ALA A 219 4.32 6.79 1.94
CA ALA A 219 4.30 8.08 1.26
C ALA A 219 4.65 9.24 2.22
N SER A 220 4.27 9.15 3.51
CA SER A 220 4.59 10.20 4.50
C SER A 220 6.09 10.31 4.78
N ASP A 221 6.81 9.19 4.79
CA ASP A 221 8.25 9.16 5.01
C ASP A 221 9.00 9.59 3.76
N CYS A 222 8.43 9.26 2.57
CA CYS A 222 8.91 9.83 1.31
C CYS A 222 8.80 11.36 1.29
N TRP A 223 7.72 11.97 1.79
CA TRP A 223 7.63 13.44 1.87
C TRP A 223 8.67 14.02 2.84
N ALA A 224 8.90 13.37 3.97
CA ALA A 224 9.94 13.79 4.91
C ALA A 224 11.34 13.72 4.27
N MET A 225 11.63 12.63 3.56
CA MET A 225 12.88 12.43 2.83
C MET A 225 13.06 13.49 1.73
N LEU A 226 12.00 13.78 0.95
CA LEU A 226 12.01 14.87 -0.03
C LEU A 226 12.20 16.24 0.61
N SER A 227 11.62 16.47 1.81
CA SER A 227 11.75 17.73 2.56
C SER A 227 13.17 17.93 3.09
N SER A 228 13.91 16.85 3.35
CA SER A 228 15.33 16.90 3.69
C SER A 228 16.25 17.16 2.48
N GLY A 229 15.67 17.33 1.28
CA GLY A 229 16.42 17.60 0.05
C GLY A 229 16.85 16.35 -0.73
N LYS A 230 16.51 15.15 -0.28
CA LYS A 230 16.85 13.89 -0.94
C LYS A 230 15.81 13.53 -2.01
N LYS A 231 16.21 12.81 -3.05
CA LYS A 231 15.29 12.24 -4.05
C LYS A 231 14.79 10.89 -3.54
N ALA A 232 13.47 10.74 -3.41
CA ALA A 232 12.90 9.57 -2.75
C ALA A 232 11.64 9.04 -3.45
N ILE A 233 11.44 7.72 -3.31
CA ILE A 233 10.22 6.98 -3.63
C ILE A 233 9.75 6.24 -2.39
N ALA A 234 8.48 5.77 -2.39
CA ALA A 234 8.03 4.82 -1.37
C ALA A 234 7.58 3.52 -2.01
N ILE A 235 7.97 2.41 -1.37
CA ILE A 235 7.59 1.04 -1.74
C ILE A 235 7.01 0.40 -0.48
N PRO A 236 5.67 0.27 -0.36
CA PRO A 236 5.04 -0.23 0.87
C PRO A 236 5.28 -1.72 1.10
N SER A 237 5.61 -2.47 0.06
CA SER A 237 5.96 -3.89 0.12
C SER A 237 6.70 -4.29 -1.16
N ALA A 238 7.72 -5.13 -1.04
CA ALA A 238 8.41 -5.69 -2.21
C ALA A 238 7.48 -6.57 -3.07
N THR A 239 6.43 -7.10 -2.47
CA THR A 239 5.47 -8.01 -3.10
C THR A 239 4.54 -7.33 -4.11
N VAL A 240 4.37 -6.00 -4.00
CA VAL A 240 3.57 -5.23 -4.95
C VAL A 240 4.35 -4.87 -6.22
N LEU A 241 5.67 -5.09 -6.23
CA LEU A 241 6.51 -4.81 -7.40
C LEU A 241 6.25 -5.85 -8.50
N VAL A 242 6.17 -5.36 -9.73
CA VAL A 242 6.07 -6.20 -10.93
C VAL A 242 7.36 -6.07 -11.74
N PRO A 243 7.66 -7.00 -12.69
CA PRO A 243 8.89 -6.95 -13.47
C PRO A 243 9.18 -5.57 -14.09
N LYS A 244 8.16 -4.90 -14.60
CA LYS A 244 8.28 -3.53 -15.15
C LYS A 244 8.77 -2.51 -14.12
N ASP A 245 8.37 -2.64 -12.86
CA ASP A 245 8.83 -1.74 -11.79
C ASP A 245 10.33 -1.97 -11.53
N LEU A 246 10.78 -3.25 -11.55
CA LEU A 246 12.19 -3.61 -11.39
C LEU A 246 13.04 -3.09 -12.55
N GLU A 247 12.53 -3.18 -13.78
CA GLU A 247 13.19 -2.62 -14.96
C GLU A 247 13.34 -1.11 -14.84
N VAL A 248 12.28 -0.40 -14.44
CA VAL A 248 12.27 1.06 -14.29
C VAL A 248 13.27 1.51 -13.21
N LEU A 249 13.37 0.79 -12.11
CA LEU A 249 14.31 1.11 -11.02
C LEU A 249 15.74 0.69 -11.37
N GLY A 250 15.92 -0.46 -12.04
CA GLY A 250 17.22 -1.01 -12.42
C GLY A 250 17.86 -0.38 -13.65
N SER A 251 17.06 0.30 -14.52
CA SER A 251 17.55 0.91 -15.77
C SER A 251 18.38 2.19 -15.56
N ARG A 252 18.45 2.69 -14.33
CA ARG A 252 19.16 3.92 -13.97
C ARG A 252 20.46 3.57 -13.24
N ASN A 253 21.54 4.19 -13.67
CA ASN A 253 22.82 4.10 -12.93
C ASN A 253 22.79 5.07 -11.72
N VAL A 254 21.98 4.71 -10.72
CA VAL A 254 21.81 5.46 -9.47
C VAL A 254 22.11 4.55 -8.29
N SER A 255 22.56 5.10 -7.17
CA SER A 255 22.71 4.35 -5.93
C SER A 255 21.37 4.29 -5.18
N LEU A 256 20.97 3.11 -4.77
CA LEU A 256 19.75 2.89 -4.00
C LEU A 256 20.07 2.86 -2.52
N HIS A 257 19.34 3.66 -1.75
CA HIS A 257 19.49 3.80 -0.31
C HIS A 257 18.15 3.60 0.38
N MET A 258 18.14 3.01 1.57
CA MET A 258 16.95 2.84 2.40
C MET A 258 17.26 3.06 3.87
N SER A 259 16.39 3.80 4.56
CA SER A 259 16.30 3.79 6.02
C SER A 259 15.06 3.00 6.39
N PRO A 260 15.18 1.70 6.71
CA PRO A 260 14.03 0.87 7.07
C PRO A 260 13.44 1.36 8.40
N ASP A 261 12.11 1.20 8.57
CA ASP A 261 11.46 1.44 9.84
C ASP A 261 12.04 0.51 10.92
N ASN A 262 12.20 1.01 12.15
CA ASN A 262 12.72 0.24 13.28
C ASN A 262 11.64 -0.72 13.84
N ASP A 263 11.12 -1.58 12.97
CA ASP A 263 10.20 -2.65 13.33
C ASP A 263 10.39 -3.86 12.41
N ALA A 264 9.81 -5.01 12.82
CA ALA A 264 9.98 -6.25 12.07
C ALA A 264 9.44 -6.20 10.61
N PRO A 265 8.36 -5.46 10.27
CA PRO A 265 7.98 -5.20 8.88
C PRO A 265 9.08 -4.49 8.07
N GLY A 266 9.68 -3.44 8.63
CA GLY A 266 10.74 -2.67 7.95
C GLY A 266 11.98 -3.50 7.66
N GLU A 267 12.42 -4.30 8.61
CA GLU A 267 13.54 -5.24 8.42
C GLU A 267 13.26 -6.26 7.32
N ARG A 268 12.02 -6.80 7.28
CA ARG A 268 11.59 -7.73 6.21
C ARG A 268 11.58 -7.06 4.85
N LEU A 269 11.00 -5.86 4.75
CA LEU A 269 10.97 -5.12 3.49
C LEU A 269 12.38 -4.84 2.98
N PHE A 270 13.28 -4.37 3.85
CA PHE A 270 14.67 -4.14 3.47
C PHE A 270 15.33 -5.43 2.95
N SER A 271 15.16 -6.56 3.65
CA SER A 271 15.74 -7.84 3.25
C SER A 271 15.22 -8.30 1.88
N GLN A 272 13.92 -8.15 1.62
CA GLN A 272 13.31 -8.48 0.34
C GLN A 272 13.82 -7.56 -0.79
N LEU A 273 13.88 -6.24 -0.54
CA LEU A 273 14.41 -5.28 -1.52
C LEU A 273 15.90 -5.49 -1.76
N LYS A 274 16.68 -5.85 -0.75
CA LYS A 274 18.11 -6.18 -0.88
C LYS A 274 18.34 -7.41 -1.78
N THR A 275 17.42 -8.38 -1.75
CA THR A 275 17.45 -9.54 -2.65
C THR A 275 17.19 -9.12 -4.12
N LEU A 276 16.27 -8.18 -4.34
CA LEU A 276 15.95 -7.66 -5.68
C LEU A 276 16.99 -6.67 -6.18
N PHE A 277 17.57 -5.89 -5.28
CA PHE A 277 18.58 -4.86 -5.56
C PHE A 277 19.82 -5.10 -4.69
N PRO A 278 20.76 -5.99 -5.09
CA PRO A 278 21.92 -6.37 -4.26
C PRO A 278 22.82 -5.20 -3.83
N ARG A 279 22.78 -4.07 -4.54
CA ARG A 279 23.56 -2.86 -4.22
C ARG A 279 22.80 -1.87 -3.34
N LEU A 280 21.56 -2.18 -2.89
CA LEU A 280 20.80 -1.33 -1.98
C LEU A 280 21.58 -1.12 -0.66
N GLU A 281 21.79 0.13 -0.27
CA GLU A 281 22.48 0.49 0.96
C GLU A 281 21.50 0.73 2.11
N CYS A 282 21.86 0.22 3.30
CA CYS A 282 21.06 0.37 4.52
C CYS A 282 21.58 1.55 5.34
N HIS A 283 20.67 2.41 5.76
CA HIS A 283 20.94 3.52 6.69
C HIS A 283 20.03 3.37 7.91
N PRO A 284 20.46 2.64 8.93
CA PRO A 284 19.63 2.37 10.10
C PRO A 284 19.27 3.68 10.81
N LEU A 285 18.04 3.74 11.30
CA LEU A 285 17.57 4.87 12.11
C LEU A 285 18.20 4.80 13.51
N PRO A 286 18.37 5.95 14.19
CA PRO A 286 18.83 5.98 15.58
C PRO A 286 17.90 5.18 16.50
N GLU A 287 18.47 4.68 17.61
CA GLU A 287 17.69 3.99 18.63
C GLU A 287 16.55 4.87 19.16
N GLY A 288 15.37 4.29 19.35
CA GLY A 288 14.17 4.99 19.80
C GLY A 288 13.52 5.92 18.76
N VAL A 289 13.94 5.83 17.48
CA VAL A 289 13.27 6.47 16.35
C VAL A 289 12.58 5.39 15.53
N LYS A 290 11.28 5.52 15.33
CA LYS A 290 10.49 4.49 14.66
C LYS A 290 10.67 4.49 13.14
N ASP A 291 10.51 5.66 12.51
CA ASP A 291 10.50 5.87 11.06
C ASP A 291 11.24 7.14 10.68
N PHE A 292 11.54 7.33 9.39
CA PHE A 292 12.23 8.54 8.94
C PHE A 292 11.40 9.81 9.15
N GLY A 293 10.08 9.71 9.08
CA GLY A 293 9.20 10.85 9.37
C GLY A 293 9.29 11.30 10.83
N GLU A 294 9.55 10.39 11.77
CA GLU A 294 9.84 10.75 13.17
C GLU A 294 11.21 11.41 13.32
N LEU A 295 12.24 10.87 12.66
CA LEU A 295 13.58 11.49 12.64
C LEU A 295 13.53 12.93 12.12
N TRP A 296 12.83 13.12 11.01
CA TRP A 296 12.64 14.44 10.38
C TRP A 296 11.96 15.45 11.30
N LYS A 297 11.00 15.03 12.12
CA LYS A 297 10.32 15.91 13.07
C LYS A 297 11.20 16.33 14.24
N ARG A 298 12.23 15.53 14.56
CA ARG A 298 13.18 15.85 15.65
C ARG A 298 14.29 16.80 15.20
N SER A 299 14.55 16.88 13.89
CA SER A 299 15.47 17.85 13.28
C SER A 299 14.82 19.22 13.11
#